data_3f3272bc9a2d22b5364b4bf2a71a1e0a
#
_entry.id   3f3272bc9a2d22b5364b4bf2a71a1e0a
#
_cell.length_a   1.000
_cell.length_b   1.000
_cell.length_c   1.000
_cell.angle_alpha   90.00
_cell.angle_beta   90.00
_cell.angle_gamma   90.00
#
_symmetry.space_group_name_H-M   'P 1'
#
loop_
_entity.id
_entity.type
_entity.pdbx_description
1 polymer ?
#
loop_
_entity_poly.entity_id
_entity_poly.type
_entity_poly.pdbx_seq_one_letter_code
_entity_poly.pdbx_strand_id
1 'polypeptide(L)'
;MTTTTTTLLDRILDAHGGDRWADVSTISANRHFGGAFWSLKQVPGIAEEGRFTVDLGEQRASLDHFGAADLRTEFTAERVAVVRATDHGDEIVEELVAPRASFAGHVLETPWTPLQLAYFTGYAMWTYNTEPWSFTFPGVQVEEAGPWTEPDGQTWDRLRVTYPGSIATHTPTQTLYADADGVLRRRDYEVDIAGASPSVEYMSGQTWVDGLLLSTERNIFVRDGEGHALPEPLIVSIRIDDVVVS
;
A
#
# COMPACT_ATOMS: atom_id res chain seq x y z
N MET A 1 30.25 -11.80 -25.69
CA MET A 1 28.82 -11.55 -25.37
C MET A 1 28.72 -11.60 -23.86
N THR A 2 28.56 -10.46 -23.22
CA THR A 2 28.34 -10.38 -21.75
C THR A 2 26.90 -10.77 -21.53
N THR A 3 26.66 -11.94 -20.94
CA THR A 3 25.32 -12.35 -20.50
C THR A 3 24.98 -11.44 -19.32
N THR A 4 24.12 -10.46 -19.51
CA THR A 4 23.55 -9.69 -18.40
C THR A 4 22.69 -10.67 -17.59
N THR A 5 23.06 -10.93 -16.36
CA THR A 5 22.22 -11.74 -15.46
C THR A 5 21.01 -10.90 -15.07
N THR A 6 19.82 -11.38 -15.38
CA THR A 6 18.55 -10.75 -14.97
C THR A 6 18.46 -10.78 -13.45
N THR A 7 18.28 -9.62 -12.81
CA THR A 7 18.13 -9.51 -11.36
C THR A 7 16.74 -9.95 -10.91
N LEU A 8 16.55 -10.17 -9.61
CA LEU A 8 15.21 -10.43 -9.05
C LEU A 8 14.27 -9.24 -9.30
N LEU A 9 14.76 -8.00 -9.19
CA LEU A 9 13.97 -6.81 -9.49
C LEU A 9 13.50 -6.80 -10.95
N ASP A 10 14.37 -7.10 -11.92
CA ASP A 10 14.01 -7.17 -13.33
C ASP A 10 12.88 -8.20 -13.56
N ARG A 11 13.00 -9.40 -12.97
CA ARG A 11 11.96 -10.44 -13.06
C ARG A 11 10.62 -9.97 -12.48
N ILE A 12 10.65 -9.27 -11.34
CA ILE A 12 9.45 -8.74 -10.70
C ILE A 12 8.80 -7.67 -11.59
N LEU A 13 9.59 -6.73 -12.11
CA LEU A 13 9.10 -5.68 -13.02
C LEU A 13 8.46 -6.28 -14.27
N ASP A 14 9.15 -7.21 -14.93
CA ASP A 14 8.66 -7.89 -16.14
C ASP A 14 7.35 -8.64 -15.88
N ALA A 15 7.26 -9.36 -14.73
CA ALA A 15 6.07 -10.10 -14.35
C ALA A 15 4.84 -9.21 -14.12
N HIS A 16 5.06 -7.93 -13.78
CA HIS A 16 3.98 -6.97 -13.49
C HIS A 16 3.70 -5.98 -14.62
N GLY A 17 4.27 -6.18 -15.82
CA GLY A 17 3.97 -5.37 -17.00
C GLY A 17 5.15 -4.59 -17.57
N GLY A 18 6.34 -4.69 -16.94
CA GLY A 18 7.59 -4.14 -17.49
C GLY A 18 7.49 -2.67 -17.87
N ASP A 19 7.88 -2.35 -19.09
CA ASP A 19 7.91 -0.97 -19.62
C ASP A 19 6.52 -0.28 -19.67
N ARG A 20 5.41 -1.06 -19.58
CA ARG A 20 4.05 -0.48 -19.60
C ARG A 20 3.83 0.51 -18.46
N TRP A 21 4.49 0.33 -17.32
CA TRP A 21 4.39 1.23 -16.18
C TRP A 21 4.80 2.67 -16.51
N ALA A 22 5.75 2.86 -17.44
CA ALA A 22 6.22 4.19 -17.83
C ALA A 22 5.17 5.03 -18.56
N ASP A 23 4.14 4.38 -19.12
CA ASP A 23 3.06 5.03 -19.88
C ASP A 23 1.80 5.27 -19.02
N VAL A 24 1.85 4.92 -17.73
CA VAL A 24 0.70 5.03 -16.82
C VAL A 24 0.89 6.22 -15.90
N SER A 25 -0.13 7.06 -15.80
CA SER A 25 -0.14 8.22 -14.90
C SER A 25 -0.95 7.97 -13.64
N THR A 26 -2.07 7.23 -13.75
CA THR A 26 -2.96 6.99 -12.61
C THR A 26 -3.52 5.58 -12.60
N ILE A 27 -3.79 5.06 -11.40
CA ILE A 27 -4.61 3.87 -11.17
C ILE A 27 -5.76 4.26 -10.26
N SER A 28 -6.98 3.89 -10.65
CA SER A 28 -8.17 4.05 -9.81
C SER A 28 -8.99 2.77 -9.78
N ALA A 29 -9.64 2.48 -8.66
CA ALA A 29 -10.51 1.32 -8.49
C ALA A 29 -11.52 1.54 -7.36
N ASN A 30 -12.59 0.75 -7.35
CA ASN A 30 -13.41 0.62 -6.16
C ASN A 30 -12.62 -0.12 -5.09
N ARG A 31 -12.76 0.31 -3.84
CA ARG A 31 -12.14 -0.32 -2.67
C ARG A 31 -13.20 -0.88 -1.73
N HIS A 32 -12.86 -2.01 -1.12
CA HIS A 32 -13.62 -2.64 -0.06
C HIS A 32 -12.64 -3.06 1.03
N PHE A 33 -12.64 -2.31 2.13
CA PHE A 33 -11.78 -2.59 3.27
C PHE A 33 -12.55 -3.34 4.35
N GLY A 34 -11.93 -4.33 4.95
CA GLY A 34 -12.45 -5.10 6.06
C GLY A 34 -11.37 -5.39 7.10
N GLY A 35 -11.71 -6.23 8.07
CA GLY A 35 -10.81 -6.62 9.15
C GLY A 35 -11.02 -5.86 10.45
N ALA A 36 -10.29 -6.26 11.49
CA ALA A 36 -10.47 -5.78 12.85
C ALA A 36 -9.88 -4.38 13.10
N PHE A 37 -9.00 -3.90 12.22
CA PHE A 37 -8.19 -2.69 12.43
C PHE A 37 -9.03 -1.42 12.59
N TRP A 38 -10.08 -1.26 11.78
CA TRP A 38 -10.91 -0.06 11.78
C TRP A 38 -11.63 0.15 13.12
N SER A 39 -12.17 -0.94 13.69
CA SER A 39 -12.78 -0.92 15.01
C SER A 39 -11.74 -0.70 16.12
N LEU A 40 -10.57 -1.32 16.01
CA LEU A 40 -9.46 -1.13 16.94
C LEU A 40 -9.01 0.33 16.98
N LYS A 41 -8.96 1.01 15.82
CA LYS A 41 -8.62 2.43 15.69
C LYS A 41 -9.79 3.39 15.96
N GLN A 42 -10.99 2.86 16.23
CA GLN A 42 -12.23 3.62 16.47
C GLN A 42 -12.64 4.51 15.30
N VAL A 43 -12.41 4.05 14.07
CA VAL A 43 -12.74 4.76 12.81
C VAL A 43 -13.54 3.88 11.83
N PRO A 44 -14.45 2.98 12.29
CA PRO A 44 -15.21 2.16 11.36
C PRO A 44 -16.21 3.00 10.55
N GLY A 45 -16.50 2.59 9.32
CA GLY A 45 -17.47 3.23 8.44
C GLY A 45 -16.98 4.50 7.75
N ILE A 46 -15.69 4.86 7.88
CA ILE A 46 -15.16 6.11 7.29
C ILE A 46 -14.51 5.88 5.92
N ALA A 47 -13.70 4.82 5.76
CA ALA A 47 -12.87 4.62 4.56
C ALA A 47 -13.13 3.30 3.83
N GLU A 48 -14.02 2.43 4.34
CA GLU A 48 -14.10 1.03 3.89
C GLU A 48 -14.62 0.89 2.47
N GLU A 49 -15.50 1.77 2.01
CA GLU A 49 -16.14 1.70 0.70
C GLU A 49 -15.92 2.97 -0.12
N GLY A 50 -15.91 2.83 -1.44
CA GLY A 50 -15.81 3.91 -2.41
C GLY A 50 -14.68 3.70 -3.39
N ARG A 51 -14.36 4.73 -4.18
CA ARG A 51 -13.27 4.69 -5.15
C ARG A 51 -12.00 5.32 -4.57
N PHE A 52 -10.85 4.84 -4.98
CA PHE A 52 -9.58 5.53 -4.78
C PHE A 52 -8.94 5.86 -6.13
N THR A 53 -8.05 6.84 -6.12
CA THR A 53 -7.15 7.16 -7.22
C THR A 53 -5.76 7.41 -6.67
N VAL A 54 -4.74 6.84 -7.31
CA VAL A 54 -3.32 7.10 -7.02
C VAL A 54 -2.63 7.64 -8.27
N ASP A 55 -1.72 8.58 -8.08
CA ASP A 55 -0.82 9.09 -9.11
C ASP A 55 0.50 8.29 -9.07
N LEU A 56 1.03 7.90 -10.23
CA LEU A 56 2.24 7.10 -10.34
C LEU A 56 3.52 7.94 -10.44
N GLY A 57 3.39 9.20 -10.85
CA GLY A 57 4.54 10.12 -10.97
C GLY A 57 4.91 10.81 -9.68
N GLU A 58 3.91 11.01 -8.80
CA GLU A 58 4.07 11.67 -7.51
C GLU A 58 3.35 10.88 -6.42
N GLN A 59 3.81 10.99 -5.18
CA GLN A 59 3.09 10.34 -4.08
C GLN A 59 1.83 11.11 -3.73
N ARG A 60 0.76 10.84 -4.48
CA ARG A 60 -0.58 11.39 -4.27
C ARG A 60 -1.64 10.29 -4.30
N ALA A 61 -2.63 10.43 -3.44
CA ALA A 61 -3.79 9.56 -3.42
C ALA A 61 -5.05 10.33 -3.00
N SER A 62 -6.19 9.86 -3.47
CA SER A 62 -7.51 10.34 -3.06
C SER A 62 -8.43 9.16 -2.83
N LEU A 63 -9.25 9.22 -1.79
CA LEU A 63 -10.30 8.25 -1.48
C LEU A 63 -11.63 8.98 -1.44
N ASP A 64 -12.57 8.63 -2.32
CA ASP A 64 -13.94 9.16 -2.33
C ASP A 64 -14.78 8.52 -1.23
N HIS A 65 -15.94 9.12 -0.93
CA HIS A 65 -16.88 8.63 0.09
C HIS A 65 -16.23 8.47 1.47
N PHE A 66 -15.38 9.42 1.83
CA PHE A 66 -14.64 9.35 3.09
C PHE A 66 -15.50 9.89 4.26
N GLY A 67 -16.25 8.99 4.91
CA GLY A 67 -17.19 9.30 5.98
C GLY A 67 -18.54 9.86 5.49
N ALA A 68 -18.59 10.45 4.29
CA ALA A 68 -19.81 10.88 3.63
C ALA A 68 -19.62 10.84 2.10
N ALA A 69 -20.74 10.75 1.37
CA ALA A 69 -20.72 10.59 -0.08
C ALA A 69 -20.16 11.80 -0.84
N ASP A 70 -20.20 12.98 -0.24
CA ASP A 70 -19.71 14.24 -0.80
C ASP A 70 -18.29 14.60 -0.35
N LEU A 71 -17.65 13.73 0.47
CA LEU A 71 -16.29 13.93 0.97
C LEU A 71 -15.30 13.02 0.27
N ARG A 72 -14.10 13.56 0.04
CA ARG A 72 -12.93 12.79 -0.40
C ARG A 72 -11.67 13.24 0.33
N THR A 73 -10.65 12.40 0.30
CA THR A 73 -9.35 12.76 0.84
C THR A 73 -8.45 13.33 -0.24
N GLU A 74 -7.50 14.18 0.14
CA GLU A 74 -6.31 14.54 -0.62
C GLU A 74 -5.09 14.19 0.21
N PHE A 75 -4.23 13.34 -0.34
CA PHE A 75 -3.03 12.86 0.36
C PHE A 75 -1.77 13.21 -0.43
N THR A 76 -0.77 13.72 0.29
CA THR A 76 0.66 13.73 -0.05
C THR A 76 1.45 13.34 1.21
N ALA A 77 2.77 13.08 1.09
CA ALA A 77 3.60 12.76 2.25
C ALA A 77 3.57 13.87 3.33
N GLU A 78 3.45 15.13 2.90
CA GLU A 78 3.55 16.32 3.78
C GLU A 78 2.20 16.88 4.22
N ARG A 79 1.10 16.47 3.58
CA ARG A 79 -0.23 17.02 3.85
C ARG A 79 -1.33 16.00 3.57
N VAL A 80 -2.32 15.99 4.43
CA VAL A 80 -3.58 15.31 4.17
C VAL A 80 -4.75 16.25 4.44
N ALA A 81 -5.79 16.19 3.60
CA ALA A 81 -7.01 16.95 3.79
C ALA A 81 -8.25 16.09 3.52
N VAL A 82 -9.35 16.42 4.15
CA VAL A 82 -10.70 16.02 3.76
C VAL A 82 -11.34 17.23 3.07
N VAL A 83 -11.81 17.00 1.86
CA VAL A 83 -12.40 18.06 1.02
C VAL A 83 -13.81 17.67 0.58
N ARG A 84 -14.63 18.67 0.36
CA ARG A 84 -15.99 18.54 -0.17
C ARG A 84 -16.06 19.11 -1.56
N ALA A 85 -16.59 18.35 -2.51
CA ALA A 85 -16.90 18.87 -3.83
C ALA A 85 -18.11 19.82 -3.75
N THR A 86 -17.97 21.03 -4.30
CA THR A 86 -19.04 22.02 -4.38
C THR A 86 -19.17 22.57 -5.79
N ASP A 87 -20.28 23.25 -6.10
CA ASP A 87 -20.50 23.89 -7.41
C ASP A 87 -19.47 24.99 -7.72
N HIS A 88 -18.72 25.46 -6.72
CA HIS A 88 -17.70 26.51 -6.84
C HIS A 88 -16.25 25.98 -6.75
N GLY A 89 -16.07 24.66 -6.77
CA GLY A 89 -14.80 23.99 -6.57
C GLY A 89 -14.75 23.27 -5.22
N ASP A 90 -13.57 22.75 -4.88
CA ASP A 90 -13.38 21.99 -3.64
C ASP A 90 -13.26 22.91 -2.43
N GLU A 91 -13.97 22.58 -1.36
CA GLU A 91 -13.87 23.20 -0.04
C GLU A 91 -13.06 22.29 0.90
N ILE A 92 -12.01 22.82 1.52
CA ILE A 92 -11.27 22.13 2.57
C ILE A 92 -12.12 22.09 3.83
N VAL A 93 -12.56 20.90 4.24
CA VAL A 93 -13.32 20.70 5.47
C VAL A 93 -12.36 20.61 6.66
N GLU A 94 -11.28 19.86 6.51
CA GLU A 94 -10.26 19.67 7.54
C GLU A 94 -8.93 19.33 6.88
N GLU A 95 -7.81 19.77 7.46
CA GLU A 95 -6.48 19.43 6.96
C GLU A 95 -5.47 19.23 8.08
N LEU A 96 -4.40 18.50 7.78
CA LEU A 96 -3.28 18.23 8.67
C LEU A 96 -1.97 18.30 7.88
N VAL A 97 -1.10 19.22 8.25
CA VAL A 97 0.26 19.37 7.71
C VAL A 97 1.23 18.55 8.56
N ALA A 98 2.26 17.97 7.92
CA ALA A 98 3.21 17.06 8.53
C ALA A 98 2.50 15.90 9.31
N PRO A 99 1.56 15.18 8.67
CA PRO A 99 0.65 14.28 9.35
C PRO A 99 1.34 13.15 10.11
N ARG A 100 2.52 12.69 9.65
CA ARG A 100 3.27 11.63 10.34
C ARG A 100 3.65 12.00 11.76
N ALA A 101 3.91 13.28 12.05
CA ALA A 101 4.26 13.74 13.38
C ALA A 101 3.10 13.61 14.39
N SER A 102 1.86 13.60 13.92
CA SER A 102 0.67 13.45 14.78
C SER A 102 0.54 12.08 15.45
N PHE A 103 1.32 11.10 14.99
CA PHE A 103 1.34 9.75 15.56
C PHE A 103 2.42 9.53 16.62
N ALA A 104 3.11 10.57 17.05
CA ALA A 104 4.13 10.46 18.07
C ALA A 104 3.56 9.84 19.38
N GLY A 105 4.19 8.73 19.84
CA GLY A 105 3.74 8.00 21.03
C GLY A 105 2.54 7.08 20.83
N HIS A 106 2.02 6.94 19.60
CA HIS A 106 0.95 5.99 19.32
C HIS A 106 1.44 4.53 19.47
N VAL A 107 0.56 3.71 20.01
CA VAL A 107 0.66 2.24 20.04
C VAL A 107 -0.47 1.64 19.21
N LEU A 108 -0.48 0.31 19.09
CA LEU A 108 -1.47 -0.38 18.25
C LEU A 108 -2.92 -0.02 18.62
N GLU A 109 -3.23 0.15 19.89
CA GLU A 109 -4.58 0.42 20.39
C GLU A 109 -4.97 1.90 20.41
N THR A 110 -4.02 2.81 20.12
CA THR A 110 -4.32 4.26 20.12
C THR A 110 -5.37 4.59 19.07
N PRO A 111 -6.51 5.21 19.45
CA PRO A 111 -7.54 5.65 18.49
C PRO A 111 -6.98 6.66 17.51
N TRP A 112 -7.53 6.68 16.30
CA TRP A 112 -7.16 7.63 15.26
C TRP A 112 -8.26 8.65 14.98
N THR A 113 -7.86 9.83 14.55
CA THR A 113 -8.76 10.83 13.95
C THR A 113 -9.04 10.48 12.48
N PRO A 114 -10.10 11.04 11.86
CA PRO A 114 -10.34 10.90 10.42
C PRO A 114 -9.14 11.33 9.56
N LEU A 115 -8.44 12.42 9.91
CA LEU A 115 -7.23 12.85 9.17
C LEU A 115 -6.06 11.87 9.31
N GLN A 116 -5.89 11.25 10.46
CA GLN A 116 -4.89 10.19 10.64
C GLN A 116 -5.23 8.95 9.82
N LEU A 117 -6.51 8.57 9.75
CA LEU A 117 -6.98 7.50 8.88
C LEU A 117 -6.74 7.86 7.40
N ALA A 118 -7.06 9.08 6.97
CA ALA A 118 -6.84 9.55 5.61
C ALA A 118 -5.35 9.51 5.21
N TYR A 119 -4.45 9.88 6.13
CA TYR A 119 -3.01 9.75 5.91
C TYR A 119 -2.58 8.30 5.74
N PHE A 120 -3.02 7.41 6.65
CA PHE A 120 -2.70 5.98 6.61
C PHE A 120 -3.18 5.33 5.31
N THR A 121 -4.46 5.51 4.98
CA THR A 121 -5.05 4.91 3.77
C THR A 121 -4.46 5.51 2.49
N GLY A 122 -4.12 6.80 2.50
CA GLY A 122 -3.50 7.48 1.37
C GLY A 122 -2.15 6.88 0.99
N TYR A 123 -1.19 6.79 1.94
CA TYR A 123 0.11 6.22 1.62
C TYR A 123 0.04 4.70 1.37
N ALA A 124 -0.83 3.97 2.08
CA ALA A 124 -0.98 2.53 1.89
C ALA A 124 -1.50 2.21 0.48
N MET A 125 -2.59 2.86 0.06
CA MET A 125 -3.15 2.63 -1.28
C MET A 125 -2.20 3.08 -2.38
N TRP A 126 -1.44 4.18 -2.18
CA TRP A 126 -0.41 4.58 -3.12
C TRP A 126 0.68 3.51 -3.23
N THR A 127 1.27 3.08 -2.11
CA THR A 127 2.33 2.07 -2.09
C THR A 127 1.87 0.78 -2.78
N TYR A 128 0.68 0.28 -2.42
CA TYR A 128 0.16 -1.00 -2.90
C TYR A 128 -0.16 -1.02 -4.41
N ASN A 129 -0.48 0.12 -4.99
CA ASN A 129 -0.87 0.22 -6.39
C ASN A 129 0.21 0.82 -7.30
N THR A 130 1.35 1.25 -6.74
CA THR A 130 2.52 1.68 -7.51
C THR A 130 3.63 0.64 -7.57
N GLU A 131 3.54 -0.42 -6.78
CA GLU A 131 4.49 -1.53 -6.82
C GLU A 131 4.24 -2.48 -7.98
N PRO A 132 5.31 -2.99 -8.61
CA PRO A 132 6.73 -2.79 -8.26
C PRO A 132 7.39 -1.54 -8.88
N TRP A 133 6.66 -0.72 -9.62
CA TRP A 133 7.22 0.44 -10.32
C TRP A 133 7.95 1.41 -9.38
N SER A 134 7.37 1.67 -8.21
CA SER A 134 7.99 2.55 -7.20
C SER A 134 9.35 2.06 -6.68
N PHE A 135 9.73 0.80 -6.89
CA PHE A 135 11.08 0.30 -6.53
C PHE A 135 12.18 0.91 -7.41
N THR A 136 11.82 1.47 -8.57
CA THR A 136 12.74 2.15 -9.49
C THR A 136 12.89 3.65 -9.20
N PHE A 137 12.15 4.19 -8.23
CA PHE A 137 12.13 5.64 -7.98
C PHE A 137 13.46 6.14 -7.39
N PRO A 138 13.82 7.39 -7.67
CA PRO A 138 15.06 7.97 -7.14
C PRO A 138 15.15 7.86 -5.62
N GLY A 139 16.26 7.33 -5.14
CA GLY A 139 16.54 7.16 -3.71
C GLY A 139 15.98 5.88 -3.09
N VAL A 140 15.16 5.11 -3.80
CA VAL A 140 14.78 3.75 -3.38
C VAL A 140 15.96 2.81 -3.56
N GLN A 141 16.23 1.99 -2.55
CA GLN A 141 17.27 0.98 -2.58
C GLN A 141 16.64 -0.40 -2.54
N VAL A 142 17.17 -1.33 -3.34
CA VAL A 142 16.72 -2.71 -3.39
C VAL A 142 17.90 -3.66 -3.20
N GLU A 143 17.67 -4.74 -2.44
CA GLU A 143 18.67 -5.76 -2.12
C GLU A 143 18.00 -7.14 -2.10
N GLU A 144 18.58 -8.11 -2.80
CA GLU A 144 18.13 -9.50 -2.72
C GLU A 144 18.46 -10.09 -1.34
N ALA A 145 17.45 -10.66 -0.67
CA ALA A 145 17.56 -11.16 0.71
C ALA A 145 17.51 -12.70 0.80
N GLY A 146 17.68 -13.39 -0.35
CA GLY A 146 17.64 -14.84 -0.46
C GLY A 146 16.23 -15.44 -0.29
N PRO A 147 16.10 -16.77 -0.47
CA PRO A 147 14.79 -17.43 -0.46
C PRO A 147 14.18 -17.50 0.93
N TRP A 148 12.86 -17.67 0.94
CA TRP A 148 12.02 -17.94 2.10
C TRP A 148 11.10 -19.12 1.79
N THR A 149 10.90 -20.01 2.73
CA THR A 149 9.93 -21.11 2.58
C THR A 149 8.79 -20.92 3.57
N GLU A 150 7.57 -20.82 3.05
CA GLU A 150 6.34 -20.76 3.85
C GLU A 150 6.06 -22.10 4.55
N PRO A 151 5.24 -22.10 5.62
CA PRO A 151 4.86 -23.33 6.33
C PRO A 151 4.19 -24.39 5.45
N ASP A 152 3.55 -23.97 4.34
CA ASP A 152 2.93 -24.87 3.36
C ASP A 152 3.91 -25.46 2.33
N GLY A 153 5.21 -25.07 2.41
CA GLY A 153 6.29 -25.54 1.55
C GLY A 153 6.52 -24.71 0.30
N GLN A 154 5.73 -23.66 0.04
CA GLN A 154 6.01 -22.73 -1.06
C GLN A 154 7.30 -21.95 -0.78
N THR A 155 8.16 -21.80 -1.79
CA THR A 155 9.40 -21.06 -1.68
C THR A 155 9.37 -19.83 -2.58
N TRP A 156 9.70 -18.67 -2.02
CA TRP A 156 9.71 -17.38 -2.70
C TRP A 156 11.07 -16.68 -2.54
N ASP A 157 11.48 -15.94 -3.55
CA ASP A 157 12.64 -15.06 -3.49
C ASP A 157 12.27 -13.76 -2.78
N ARG A 158 13.19 -13.23 -1.96
CA ARG A 158 12.95 -12.01 -1.19
C ARG A 158 13.74 -10.83 -1.75
N LEU A 159 13.05 -9.70 -1.84
CA LEU A 159 13.61 -8.39 -2.16
C LEU A 159 13.39 -7.44 -0.97
N ARG A 160 14.47 -6.97 -0.37
CA ARG A 160 14.41 -5.89 0.63
C ARG A 160 14.37 -4.56 -0.10
N VAL A 161 13.35 -3.75 0.19
CA VAL A 161 13.16 -2.42 -0.40
C VAL A 161 13.24 -1.39 0.71
N THR A 162 14.08 -0.36 0.52
CA THR A 162 14.22 0.76 1.44
C THR A 162 13.85 2.05 0.73
N TYR A 163 12.77 2.69 1.19
CA TYR A 163 12.27 3.95 0.67
C TYR A 163 12.98 5.14 1.32
N PRO A 164 13.24 6.22 0.58
CA PRO A 164 13.77 7.46 1.14
C PRO A 164 12.72 8.14 2.02
N GLY A 165 13.15 9.01 2.93
CA GLY A 165 12.26 9.73 3.85
C GLY A 165 11.26 10.69 3.17
N SER A 166 11.42 10.96 1.88
CA SER A 166 10.46 11.72 1.06
C SER A 166 9.24 10.92 0.63
N ILE A 167 9.27 9.59 0.75
CA ILE A 167 8.15 8.69 0.43
C ILE A 167 7.55 8.17 1.74
N ALA A 168 6.30 8.49 1.99
CA ALA A 168 5.56 7.99 3.15
C ALA A 168 5.18 6.53 2.93
N THR A 169 5.54 5.67 3.89
CA THR A 169 5.27 4.23 3.89
C THR A 169 4.97 3.74 5.31
N HIS A 170 4.58 2.48 5.47
CA HIS A 170 4.38 1.86 6.78
C HIS A 170 5.65 1.94 7.64
N THR A 171 6.77 1.47 7.10
CA THR A 171 8.14 1.61 7.60
C THR A 171 9.08 1.83 6.40
N PRO A 172 10.21 2.52 6.56
CA PRO A 172 11.13 2.75 5.44
C PRO A 172 11.61 1.46 4.77
N THR A 173 11.94 0.43 5.53
CA THR A 173 12.46 -0.84 5.00
C THR A 173 11.40 -1.93 5.09
N GLN A 174 11.10 -2.55 3.95
CA GLN A 174 10.10 -3.62 3.83
C GLN A 174 10.71 -4.79 3.06
N THR A 175 10.18 -6.00 3.28
CA THR A 175 10.62 -7.19 2.53
C THR A 175 9.46 -7.67 1.66
N LEU A 176 9.69 -7.72 0.35
CA LEU A 176 8.76 -8.25 -0.65
C LEU A 176 9.17 -9.68 -0.99
N TYR A 177 8.20 -10.50 -1.32
CA TYR A 177 8.40 -11.91 -1.66
C TYR A 177 7.76 -12.17 -3.02
N ALA A 178 8.56 -12.69 -3.95
CA ALA A 178 8.11 -13.04 -5.30
C ALA A 178 8.21 -14.54 -5.52
N ASP A 179 7.22 -15.11 -6.19
CA ASP A 179 7.26 -16.51 -6.61
C ASP A 179 8.26 -16.74 -7.77
N ALA A 180 8.34 -17.98 -8.25
CA ALA A 180 9.27 -18.36 -9.31
C ALA A 180 9.02 -17.61 -10.64
N ASP A 181 7.80 -17.13 -10.86
CA ASP A 181 7.42 -16.35 -12.04
C ASP A 181 7.67 -14.84 -11.85
N GLY A 182 8.17 -14.42 -10.68
CA GLY A 182 8.42 -13.01 -10.34
C GLY A 182 7.20 -12.26 -9.83
N VAL A 183 6.08 -12.96 -9.59
CA VAL A 183 4.85 -12.32 -9.10
C VAL A 183 4.93 -12.10 -7.60
N LEU A 184 4.66 -10.88 -7.15
CA LEU A 184 4.61 -10.52 -5.73
C LEU A 184 3.47 -11.26 -5.02
N ARG A 185 3.80 -11.94 -3.90
CA ARG A 185 2.89 -12.77 -3.12
C ARG A 185 2.76 -12.35 -1.68
N ARG A 186 3.82 -11.76 -1.12
CA ARG A 186 3.85 -11.40 0.30
C ARG A 186 4.69 -10.15 0.51
N ARG A 187 4.39 -9.43 1.58
CA ARG A 187 5.20 -8.34 2.13
C ARG A 187 5.24 -8.43 3.65
N ASP A 188 6.42 -8.19 4.19
CA ASP A 188 6.64 -8.01 5.62
C ASP A 188 7.06 -6.56 5.92
N TYR A 189 6.45 -5.97 6.93
CA TYR A 189 6.73 -4.61 7.39
C TYR A 189 6.31 -4.41 8.85
N GLU A 190 6.69 -3.30 9.42
CA GLU A 190 6.15 -2.76 10.66
C GLU A 190 5.25 -1.56 10.33
N VAL A 191 4.19 -1.35 11.12
CA VAL A 191 3.37 -0.15 11.02
C VAL A 191 3.85 0.87 12.04
N ASP A 192 4.84 1.68 11.66
CA ASP A 192 5.53 2.63 12.56
C ASP A 192 4.53 3.51 13.32
N ILE A 193 3.53 4.05 12.60
CA ILE A 193 2.50 4.95 13.17
C ILE A 193 1.47 4.24 14.07
N ALA A 194 1.62 2.94 14.25
CA ALA A 194 0.82 2.11 15.16
C ALA A 194 1.73 1.32 16.13
N GLY A 195 2.80 1.97 16.63
CA GLY A 195 3.73 1.38 17.59
C GLY A 195 4.68 0.35 16.99
N ALA A 196 5.05 0.48 15.72
CA ALA A 196 5.87 -0.47 14.98
C ALA A 196 5.29 -1.90 15.01
N SER A 197 3.98 -2.01 14.86
CA SER A 197 3.27 -3.29 14.86
C SER A 197 3.73 -4.18 13.71
N PRO A 198 4.29 -5.37 13.97
CA PRO A 198 4.79 -6.27 12.94
C PRO A 198 3.63 -6.86 12.13
N SER A 199 3.72 -6.73 10.82
CA SER A 199 2.65 -7.12 9.90
C SER A 199 3.19 -7.99 8.76
N VAL A 200 2.36 -8.89 8.29
CA VAL A 200 2.55 -9.66 7.06
C VAL A 200 1.31 -9.49 6.19
N GLU A 201 1.53 -9.16 4.94
CA GLU A 201 0.52 -9.02 3.90
C GLU A 201 0.67 -10.14 2.89
N TYR A 202 -0.43 -10.83 2.57
CA TYR A 202 -0.51 -11.74 1.44
C TYR A 202 -1.31 -11.12 0.30
N MET A 203 -0.78 -11.23 -0.92
CA MET A 203 -1.32 -10.67 -2.16
C MET A 203 -1.89 -11.77 -3.03
N SER A 204 -3.15 -11.63 -3.45
CA SER A 204 -3.85 -12.56 -4.32
C SER A 204 -4.76 -11.84 -5.33
N GLY A 205 -5.54 -12.62 -6.12
CA GLY A 205 -6.42 -12.05 -7.12
C GLY A 205 -5.69 -11.34 -8.27
N GLN A 206 -4.49 -11.83 -8.66
CA GLN A 206 -3.70 -11.21 -9.72
C GLN A 206 -4.51 -11.12 -11.02
N THR A 207 -4.67 -9.89 -11.50
CA THR A 207 -5.50 -9.58 -12.67
C THR A 207 -4.75 -8.66 -13.62
N TRP A 208 -4.76 -8.99 -14.91
CA TRP A 208 -4.22 -8.12 -15.94
C TRP A 208 -5.22 -7.02 -16.30
N VAL A 209 -4.80 -5.76 -16.18
CA VAL A 209 -5.56 -4.58 -16.57
C VAL A 209 -4.67 -3.68 -17.41
N ASP A 210 -5.03 -3.46 -18.65
CA ASP A 210 -4.30 -2.61 -19.61
C ASP A 210 -2.78 -2.84 -19.66
N GLY A 211 -2.37 -4.12 -19.54
CA GLY A 211 -0.96 -4.53 -19.60
C GLY A 211 -0.21 -4.47 -18.27
N LEU A 212 -0.87 -4.15 -17.16
CA LEU A 212 -0.33 -4.27 -15.81
C LEU A 212 -0.93 -5.46 -15.08
N LEU A 213 -0.11 -6.22 -14.37
CA LEU A 213 -0.56 -7.26 -13.44
C LEU A 213 -0.70 -6.65 -12.04
N LEU A 214 -1.94 -6.58 -11.56
CA LEU A 214 -2.28 -5.99 -10.27
C LEU A 214 -2.85 -7.05 -9.32
N SER A 215 -2.50 -6.97 -8.03
CA SER A 215 -3.13 -7.79 -6.99
C SER A 215 -4.41 -7.10 -6.51
N THR A 216 -5.56 -7.76 -6.70
CA THR A 216 -6.86 -7.20 -6.35
C THR A 216 -7.33 -7.57 -4.94
N GLU A 217 -6.62 -8.47 -4.27
CA GLU A 217 -6.90 -8.90 -2.91
C GLU A 217 -5.64 -8.85 -2.06
N ARG A 218 -5.76 -8.31 -0.84
CA ARG A 218 -4.69 -8.22 0.15
C ARG A 218 -5.25 -8.56 1.52
N ASN A 219 -4.60 -9.50 2.22
CA ASN A 219 -4.95 -9.88 3.57
C ASN A 219 -3.75 -9.66 4.48
N ILE A 220 -3.94 -8.84 5.51
CA ILE A 220 -2.89 -8.43 6.43
C ILE A 220 -3.15 -9.04 7.82
N PHE A 221 -2.12 -9.67 8.35
CA PHE A 221 -2.11 -10.34 9.65
C PHE A 221 -0.99 -9.79 10.53
N VAL A 222 -1.06 -10.09 11.81
CA VAL A 222 0.08 -9.89 12.72
C VAL A 222 1.16 -10.93 12.35
N ARG A 223 2.40 -10.48 12.29
CA ARG A 223 3.57 -11.34 12.08
C ARG A 223 4.21 -11.69 13.42
N ASP A 224 4.46 -12.97 13.65
CA ASP A 224 5.17 -13.44 14.85
C ASP A 224 6.68 -13.21 14.79
N GLY A 225 7.39 -13.60 15.86
CA GLY A 225 8.84 -13.44 15.95
C GLY A 225 9.65 -14.39 15.04
N GLU A 226 9.02 -15.42 14.48
CA GLU A 226 9.62 -16.36 13.52
C GLU A 226 9.35 -15.95 12.06
N GLY A 227 8.54 -14.92 11.86
CA GLY A 227 8.20 -14.39 10.54
C GLY A 227 6.92 -14.98 9.95
N HIS A 228 6.11 -15.71 10.70
CA HIS A 228 4.87 -16.31 10.23
C HIS A 228 3.65 -15.43 10.53
N ALA A 229 2.61 -15.57 9.72
CA ALA A 229 1.33 -14.95 9.98
C ALA A 229 0.63 -15.64 11.15
N LEU A 230 0.15 -14.87 12.12
CA LEU A 230 -0.86 -15.34 13.06
C LEU A 230 -2.21 -15.36 12.33
N PRO A 231 -2.91 -16.51 12.26
CA PRO A 231 -4.07 -16.66 11.37
C PRO A 231 -5.27 -15.80 11.79
N GLU A 232 -5.30 -15.37 13.04
CA GLU A 232 -6.39 -14.55 13.61
C GLU A 232 -5.84 -13.53 14.62
N PRO A 233 -6.49 -12.35 14.69
CA PRO A 233 -7.53 -11.87 13.78
C PRO A 233 -6.99 -11.45 12.42
N LEU A 234 -7.82 -11.49 11.35
CA LEU A 234 -7.53 -10.77 10.12
C LEU A 234 -7.56 -9.28 10.45
N ILE A 235 -6.40 -8.63 10.37
CA ILE A 235 -6.24 -7.22 10.79
C ILE A 235 -6.84 -6.29 9.75
N VAL A 236 -6.42 -6.44 8.49
CA VAL A 236 -6.96 -5.68 7.35
C VAL A 236 -7.18 -6.64 6.19
N SER A 237 -8.33 -6.52 5.53
CA SER A 237 -8.53 -7.03 4.18
C SER A 237 -8.78 -5.88 3.22
N ILE A 238 -8.24 -6.00 2.02
CA ILE A 238 -8.45 -5.06 0.92
C ILE A 238 -8.88 -5.88 -0.28
N ARG A 239 -10.03 -5.55 -0.85
CA ARG A 239 -10.43 -6.00 -2.18
C ARG A 239 -10.66 -4.78 -3.05
N ILE A 240 -10.18 -4.84 -4.27
CA ILE A 240 -10.41 -3.80 -5.28
C ILE A 240 -11.08 -4.42 -6.51
N ASP A 241 -11.95 -3.66 -7.15
CA ASP A 241 -12.58 -4.02 -8.41
C ASP A 241 -12.78 -2.78 -9.30
N ASP A 242 -13.27 -2.99 -10.53
CA ASP A 242 -13.48 -1.91 -11.50
C ASP A 242 -12.20 -1.05 -11.68
N VAL A 243 -11.07 -1.72 -11.86
CA VAL A 243 -9.76 -1.06 -11.98
C VAL A 243 -9.65 -0.35 -13.32
N VAL A 244 -9.23 0.91 -13.29
CA VAL A 244 -8.94 1.75 -14.46
C VAL A 244 -7.50 2.22 -14.39
N VAL A 245 -6.77 2.00 -15.46
CA VAL A 245 -5.38 2.43 -15.66
C VAL A 245 -5.37 3.54 -16.74
N SER A 246 -4.73 4.68 -16.45
CA SER A 246 -4.74 5.84 -17.36
C SER A 246 -3.35 6.43 -17.54
#